data_df9a857bbb80dc4a0953421996125c78
#
_entry.id   df9a857bbb80dc4a0953421996125c78
#
_cell.length_a   1.000
_cell.length_b   1.000
_cell.length_c   1.000
_cell.angle_alpha   90.00
_cell.angle_beta   90.00
_cell.angle_gamma   90.00
#
_symmetry.space_group_name_H-M   'P 1'
#
loop_
_entity.id
_entity.type
_entity.pdbx_description
1 polymer ?
#
loop_
_entity_poly.entity_id
_entity_poly.type
_entity_poly.pdbx_seq_one_letter_code
_entity_poly.pdbx_strand_id
1 'polypeptide(L)'
;MLRLIFRAIFRDMKHTSCLISFLLVASFALAQSEFSAEMVDTQKAGTPTQAKIYLAKDKMRVESTAGNAKGSGAVIMNLATQTYIILMDKQHMYMEMSSQTAGQRTMYNFFHTGDMESACADWLQQEKNKGGSCHKVGGDTVNGRSTLKYEGTGANGDAVAFWIDPKLRFPVKWEGKNGGGELRNIQEGTQPASLFEIPAGYTKFDMGAMKQRPQ
;
A
#
# COMPACT_ATOMS: atom_id res chain seq x y z
N MET A 1 -74.57 5.35 23.42
CA MET A 1 -73.81 4.15 23.11
C MET A 1 -72.53 4.44 22.26
N LEU A 2 -71.84 5.58 22.49
CA LEU A 2 -70.73 6.01 21.62
C LEU A 2 -69.53 6.58 22.44
N ARG A 3 -69.42 6.23 23.75
CA ARG A 3 -68.34 6.74 24.63
C ARG A 3 -67.47 5.66 25.23
N LEU A 4 -67.64 4.41 24.88
CA LEU A 4 -66.91 3.27 25.45
C LEU A 4 -65.86 2.62 24.52
N ILE A 5 -65.84 3.00 23.25
CA ILE A 5 -64.92 2.40 22.25
C ILE A 5 -63.59 3.16 22.16
N PHE A 6 -63.49 4.39 22.65
CA PHE A 6 -62.26 5.22 22.53
C PHE A 6 -61.21 5.02 23.67
N ARG A 7 -61.50 4.16 24.67
CA ARG A 7 -60.54 3.94 25.78
C ARG A 7 -59.73 2.67 25.69
N ALA A 8 -59.98 1.80 24.72
CA ALA A 8 -59.26 0.51 24.60
C ALA A 8 -58.07 0.57 23.63
N ILE A 9 -57.94 1.62 22.79
CA ILE A 9 -56.90 1.69 21.77
C ILE A 9 -55.62 2.43 22.26
N PHE A 10 -55.67 3.10 23.43
CA PHE A 10 -54.53 3.89 23.94
C PHE A 10 -53.73 3.22 25.06
N ARG A 11 -53.99 1.93 25.39
CA ARG A 11 -53.32 1.27 26.51
C ARG A 11 -52.17 0.34 26.11
N ASP A 12 -52.02 0.02 24.82
CA ASP A 12 -50.96 -0.91 24.36
C ASP A 12 -49.81 -0.25 23.58
N MET A 13 -49.73 1.08 23.60
CA MET A 13 -48.73 1.80 22.82
C MET A 13 -47.54 2.32 23.66
N LYS A 14 -47.33 1.75 24.86
CA LYS A 14 -46.21 2.16 25.75
C LYS A 14 -45.04 1.19 25.82
N HIS A 15 -45.10 0.05 25.20
CA HIS A 15 -44.01 -0.96 25.31
C HIS A 15 -43.31 -1.34 23.97
N THR A 16 -43.66 -0.70 22.84
CA THR A 16 -43.06 -1.04 21.56
C THR A 16 -42.02 -0.01 21.08
N SER A 17 -41.74 1.01 21.90
CA SER A 17 -40.81 2.10 21.50
C SER A 17 -39.36 1.95 22.01
N CYS A 18 -38.99 0.81 22.58
CA CYS A 18 -37.67 0.62 23.22
C CYS A 18 -36.79 -0.44 22.56
N LEU A 19 -37.13 -0.96 21.38
CA LEU A 19 -36.39 -2.05 20.73
C LEU A 19 -35.85 -1.73 19.34
N ILE A 20 -35.86 -0.47 18.89
CA ILE A 20 -35.29 -0.08 17.57
C ILE A 20 -33.95 0.67 17.70
N SER A 21 -33.38 0.81 18.90
CA SER A 21 -32.17 1.62 19.11
C SER A 21 -30.86 0.84 19.25
N PHE A 22 -30.74 -0.41 18.76
CA PHE A 22 -29.48 -1.16 18.98
C PHE A 22 -29.06 -2.02 17.79
N LEU A 23 -29.02 -1.44 16.59
CA LEU A 23 -28.37 -2.08 15.45
C LEU A 23 -27.62 -1.05 14.58
N LEU A 24 -26.88 -0.13 15.22
CA LEU A 24 -25.73 0.49 14.61
C LEU A 24 -24.56 -0.49 14.76
N VAL A 25 -24.60 -1.59 14.02
CA VAL A 25 -23.39 -2.38 13.75
C VAL A 25 -22.49 -1.45 12.94
N ALA A 26 -21.56 -0.81 13.65
CA ALA A 26 -20.45 -0.14 13.03
C ALA A 26 -19.72 -1.19 12.19
N SER A 27 -19.96 -1.20 10.89
CA SER A 27 -19.14 -1.89 9.92
C SER A 27 -17.78 -1.22 10.00
N PHE A 28 -16.89 -1.74 10.86
CA PHE A 28 -15.47 -1.45 10.77
C PHE A 28 -15.02 -2.02 9.43
N ALA A 29 -15.11 -1.20 8.38
CA ALA A 29 -14.37 -1.47 7.19
C ALA A 29 -12.92 -1.65 7.65
N LEU A 30 -12.34 -2.83 7.42
CA LEU A 30 -10.93 -3.11 7.66
C LEU A 30 -10.13 -2.29 6.64
N ALA A 31 -10.05 -1.00 6.87
CA ALA A 31 -9.22 -0.11 6.08
C ALA A 31 -7.75 -0.52 6.30
N GLN A 32 -6.96 -0.49 5.24
CA GLN A 32 -5.52 -0.65 5.34
C GLN A 32 -4.98 0.38 6.34
N SER A 33 -4.13 -0.06 7.27
CA SER A 33 -3.54 0.83 8.25
C SER A 33 -2.58 1.80 7.57
N GLU A 34 -2.72 3.09 7.88
CA GLU A 34 -1.76 4.10 7.47
C GLU A 34 -0.51 4.00 8.35
N PHE A 35 0.66 4.15 7.78
CA PHE A 35 1.91 4.08 8.53
C PHE A 35 3.07 4.74 7.81
N SER A 36 4.16 4.99 8.54
CA SER A 36 5.49 5.24 7.99
C SER A 36 6.48 4.18 8.45
N ALA A 37 7.53 3.95 7.67
CA ALA A 37 8.59 2.99 7.98
C ALA A 37 9.89 3.34 7.27
N GLU A 38 10.98 2.73 7.74
CA GLU A 38 12.27 2.70 7.05
C GLU A 38 12.40 1.40 6.26
N MET A 39 12.75 1.51 4.98
CA MET A 39 13.02 0.38 4.10
C MET A 39 14.52 0.16 4.00
N VAL A 40 14.97 -1.04 4.35
CA VAL A 40 16.37 -1.44 4.38
C VAL A 40 16.59 -2.58 3.40
N ASP A 41 17.60 -2.45 2.53
CA ASP A 41 18.08 -3.55 1.68
C ASP A 41 18.93 -4.51 2.53
N THR A 42 18.55 -5.79 2.55
CA THR A 42 19.21 -6.80 3.41
C THR A 42 20.23 -7.66 2.67
N GLN A 43 20.34 -7.54 1.34
CA GLN A 43 21.16 -8.45 0.54
C GLN A 43 22.40 -7.81 -0.10
N LYS A 44 22.54 -6.51 -0.10
CA LYS A 44 23.74 -5.87 -0.65
C LYS A 44 24.81 -5.74 0.42
N ALA A 45 25.96 -6.34 0.18
CA ALA A 45 27.17 -6.06 0.94
C ALA A 45 27.53 -4.58 0.76
N GLY A 46 27.56 -3.82 1.84
CA GLY A 46 27.81 -2.38 1.86
C GLY A 46 26.79 -1.62 2.67
N THR A 47 26.79 -0.29 2.56
CA THR A 47 25.80 0.55 3.24
C THR A 47 24.43 0.26 2.64
N PRO A 48 23.48 -0.26 3.43
CA PRO A 48 22.16 -0.57 2.90
C PRO A 48 21.51 0.71 2.37
N THR A 49 20.90 0.61 1.20
CA THR A 49 20.10 1.70 0.66
C THR A 49 18.91 1.91 1.57
N GLN A 50 18.86 3.04 2.24
CA GLN A 50 17.75 3.39 3.09
C GLN A 50 16.75 4.25 2.31
N ALA A 51 15.49 3.91 2.45
CA ALA A 51 14.39 4.72 1.98
C ALA A 51 13.35 4.84 3.09
N LYS A 52 12.62 5.96 3.11
CA LYS A 52 11.41 6.09 3.93
C LYS A 52 10.19 5.78 3.08
N ILE A 53 9.28 5.01 3.65
CA ILE A 53 7.98 4.73 3.05
C ILE A 53 6.89 5.35 3.91
N TYR A 54 5.88 5.94 3.25
CA TYR A 54 4.66 6.45 3.87
C TYR A 54 3.49 5.87 3.11
N LEU A 55 2.53 5.32 3.84
CA LEU A 55 1.30 4.76 3.28
C LEU A 55 0.08 5.45 3.90
N ALA A 56 -0.80 5.99 3.06
CA ALA A 56 -2.07 6.59 3.44
C ALA A 56 -3.15 6.19 2.46
N LYS A 57 -4.15 5.43 2.92
CA LYS A 57 -5.27 4.94 2.10
C LYS A 57 -4.83 4.37 0.74
N ASP A 58 -5.00 5.19 -0.29
CA ASP A 58 -4.72 4.89 -1.70
C ASP A 58 -3.44 5.53 -2.22
N LYS A 59 -2.58 6.05 -1.34
CA LYS A 59 -1.33 6.72 -1.72
C LYS A 59 -0.14 6.12 -0.99
N MET A 60 0.95 5.98 -1.70
CA MET A 60 2.24 5.58 -1.14
C MET A 60 3.32 6.56 -1.60
N ARG A 61 4.20 6.97 -0.69
CA ARG A 61 5.40 7.75 -0.98
C ARG A 61 6.62 6.97 -0.55
N VAL A 62 7.62 6.91 -1.42
CA VAL A 62 8.94 6.35 -1.13
C VAL A 62 9.98 7.42 -1.34
N GLU A 63 10.71 7.77 -0.29
CA GLU A 63 11.80 8.73 -0.31
C GLU A 63 13.13 8.00 -0.24
N SER A 64 14.00 8.20 -1.21
CA SER A 64 15.37 7.70 -1.12
C SER A 64 16.19 8.57 -0.18
N THR A 65 16.72 7.97 0.88
CA THR A 65 17.63 8.65 1.82
C THR A 65 19.10 8.47 1.44
N ALA A 66 19.39 7.57 0.49
CA ALA A 66 20.74 7.40 -0.03
C ALA A 66 21.12 8.62 -0.86
N GLY A 67 21.98 9.46 -0.31
CA GLY A 67 22.62 10.58 -1.01
C GLY A 67 23.63 10.10 -2.06
N ASN A 68 23.16 9.28 -3.02
CA ASN A 68 23.96 8.85 -4.14
C ASN A 68 24.07 9.98 -5.18
N ALA A 69 25.04 9.89 -6.09
CA ALA A 69 25.34 10.90 -7.11
C ALA A 69 24.16 11.31 -8.01
N LYS A 70 23.06 10.56 -7.98
CA LYS A 70 21.83 10.81 -8.75
C LYS A 70 20.82 11.72 -8.05
N GLY A 71 21.04 12.10 -6.78
CA GLY A 71 20.21 13.06 -6.06
C GLY A 71 19.19 12.45 -5.13
N SER A 72 18.70 13.28 -4.20
CA SER A 72 17.49 13.02 -3.41
C SER A 72 16.27 13.11 -4.31
N GLY A 73 15.26 12.33 -4.01
CA GLY A 73 13.99 12.36 -4.71
C GLY A 73 12.98 11.44 -4.05
N ALA A 74 11.75 11.59 -4.43
CA ALA A 74 10.68 10.73 -3.97
C ALA A 74 9.82 10.25 -5.13
N VAL A 75 9.20 9.10 -4.93
CA VAL A 75 8.15 8.58 -5.79
C VAL A 75 6.85 8.58 -5.02
N ILE A 76 5.86 9.29 -5.54
CA ILE A 76 4.49 9.27 -5.01
C ILE A 76 3.66 8.39 -5.93
N MET A 77 3.03 7.38 -5.40
CA MET A 77 2.15 6.46 -6.12
C MET A 77 0.71 6.69 -5.67
N ASN A 78 -0.19 6.90 -6.61
CA ASN A 78 -1.61 6.81 -6.38
C ASN A 78 -2.06 5.39 -6.73
N LEU A 79 -2.44 4.64 -5.70
CA LEU A 79 -2.77 3.23 -5.82
C LEU A 79 -4.15 3.03 -6.50
N ALA A 80 -5.06 3.98 -6.39
CA ALA A 80 -6.37 3.91 -7.02
C ALA A 80 -6.32 4.21 -8.54
N THR A 81 -5.56 5.24 -8.94
CA THR A 81 -5.45 5.66 -10.35
C THR A 81 -4.27 5.03 -11.09
N GLN A 82 -3.41 4.31 -10.38
CA GLN A 82 -2.19 3.71 -10.93
C GLN A 82 -1.26 4.74 -11.59
N THR A 83 -1.15 5.90 -10.99
CA THR A 83 -0.26 6.97 -11.47
C THR A 83 0.92 7.16 -10.52
N TYR A 84 2.04 7.61 -11.09
CA TYR A 84 3.28 7.86 -10.37
C TYR A 84 3.73 9.29 -10.62
N ILE A 85 4.16 9.95 -9.56
CA ILE A 85 4.84 11.23 -9.60
C ILE A 85 6.27 10.98 -9.10
N ILE A 86 7.25 11.26 -9.95
CA ILE A 86 8.67 11.17 -9.59
C ILE A 86 9.14 12.59 -9.32
N LEU A 87 9.53 12.85 -8.08
CA LEU A 87 10.10 14.13 -7.66
C LEU A 87 11.62 14.11 -7.85
N MET A 88 12.15 15.13 -8.50
CA MET A 88 13.57 15.37 -8.74
C MET A 88 13.96 16.63 -7.95
N ASP A 89 14.30 16.44 -6.67
CA ASP A 89 14.45 17.55 -5.70
C ASP A 89 15.53 18.56 -6.11
N LYS A 90 16.69 18.07 -6.60
CA LYS A 90 17.78 18.95 -7.03
C LYS A 90 17.42 19.90 -8.16
N GLN A 91 16.52 19.48 -9.05
CA GLN A 91 16.09 20.22 -10.21
C GLN A 91 14.79 21.01 -9.96
N HIS A 92 14.12 20.81 -8.83
CA HIS A 92 12.77 21.30 -8.55
C HIS A 92 11.79 20.94 -9.69
N MET A 93 11.88 19.69 -10.13
CA MET A 93 11.07 19.17 -11.24
C MET A 93 10.32 17.91 -10.81
N TYR A 94 9.23 17.63 -11.51
CA TYR A 94 8.52 16.37 -11.36
C TYR A 94 8.12 15.78 -12.70
N MET A 95 7.96 14.47 -12.72
CA MET A 95 7.49 13.71 -13.89
C MET A 95 6.27 12.87 -13.48
N GLU A 96 5.22 12.93 -14.28
CA GLU A 96 4.05 12.08 -14.14
C GLU A 96 4.10 10.92 -15.12
N MET A 97 3.82 9.74 -14.62
CA MET A 97 3.81 8.50 -15.39
C MET A 97 2.58 7.66 -15.01
N SER A 98 2.00 6.95 -15.97
CA SER A 98 1.04 5.89 -15.69
C SER A 98 1.76 4.55 -15.51
N SER A 99 1.14 3.60 -14.83
CA SER A 99 1.68 2.23 -14.69
C SER A 99 1.90 1.54 -16.04
N GLN A 100 1.11 1.89 -17.05
CA GLN A 100 1.24 1.37 -18.41
C GLN A 100 2.54 1.84 -19.09
N THR A 101 2.95 3.07 -18.81
CA THR A 101 4.16 3.70 -19.39
C THR A 101 5.43 3.31 -18.62
N ALA A 102 5.31 3.07 -17.31
CA ALA A 102 6.45 2.85 -16.43
C ALA A 102 6.99 1.41 -16.44
N GLY A 103 6.31 0.46 -17.10
CA GLY A 103 6.65 -0.97 -16.99
C GLY A 103 6.54 -1.54 -15.57
N GLN A 104 6.01 -0.74 -14.62
CA GLN A 104 6.01 -1.02 -13.18
C GLN A 104 4.69 -1.62 -12.67
N ARG A 105 3.88 -2.24 -13.51
CA ARG A 105 2.68 -2.98 -13.07
C ARG A 105 2.97 -3.94 -11.91
N THR A 106 4.22 -4.32 -11.76
CA THR A 106 4.68 -5.35 -10.84
C THR A 106 4.71 -4.89 -9.38
N MET A 107 5.03 -3.61 -9.11
CA MET A 107 5.06 -3.10 -7.73
C MET A 107 3.66 -2.86 -7.18
N TYR A 108 2.76 -2.37 -8.01
CA TYR A 108 1.41 -2.00 -7.61
C TYR A 108 0.61 -3.16 -7.02
N ASN A 109 0.58 -4.30 -7.70
CA ASN A 109 -0.20 -5.47 -7.26
C ASN A 109 0.37 -6.12 -6.00
N PHE A 110 1.69 -5.99 -5.76
CA PHE A 110 2.34 -6.55 -4.58
C PHE A 110 1.95 -5.81 -3.29
N PHE A 111 1.64 -4.52 -3.39
CA PHE A 111 1.28 -3.69 -2.22
C PHE A 111 -0.24 -3.62 -1.98
N HIS A 112 -1.05 -4.23 -2.82
CA HIS A 112 -2.51 -4.15 -2.73
C HIS A 112 -3.14 -5.47 -2.26
N THR A 113 -2.56 -6.06 -1.23
CA THR A 113 -3.10 -7.27 -0.62
C THR A 113 -4.35 -6.95 0.20
N GLY A 114 -5.44 -6.62 -0.50
CA GLY A 114 -6.73 -6.38 0.14
C GLY A 114 -7.21 -7.58 0.95
N ASP A 115 -6.88 -8.77 0.47
CA ASP A 115 -7.16 -10.05 1.11
C ASP A 115 -5.86 -10.85 1.27
N MET A 116 -5.59 -11.28 2.51
CA MET A 116 -4.39 -12.07 2.82
C MET A 116 -4.42 -13.46 2.15
N GLU A 117 -5.60 -14.01 1.92
CA GLU A 117 -5.74 -15.30 1.24
C GLU A 117 -5.46 -15.17 -0.28
N SER A 118 -5.62 -13.98 -0.86
CA SER A 118 -5.32 -13.72 -2.27
C SER A 118 -3.85 -13.37 -2.54
N ALA A 119 -3.00 -13.21 -1.52
CA ALA A 119 -1.63 -12.73 -1.67
C ALA A 119 -0.80 -13.54 -2.70
N CYS A 120 -0.96 -14.85 -2.73
CA CYS A 120 -0.33 -15.71 -3.74
C CYS A 120 -0.93 -15.49 -5.13
N ALA A 121 -2.25 -15.37 -5.25
CA ALA A 121 -2.91 -15.11 -6.53
C ALA A 121 -2.45 -13.78 -7.12
N ASP A 122 -2.42 -12.71 -6.30
CA ASP A 122 -1.97 -11.38 -6.72
C ASP A 122 -0.49 -11.39 -7.15
N TRP A 123 0.35 -12.14 -6.43
CA TRP A 123 1.75 -12.29 -6.78
C TRP A 123 1.94 -13.03 -8.12
N LEU A 124 1.18 -14.10 -8.36
CA LEU A 124 1.22 -14.89 -9.60
C LEU A 124 0.63 -14.15 -10.81
N GLN A 125 -0.23 -13.15 -10.61
CA GLN A 125 -0.76 -12.32 -11.71
C GLN A 125 0.31 -11.41 -12.34
N GLN A 126 1.42 -11.15 -11.63
CA GLN A 126 2.52 -10.37 -12.20
C GLN A 126 3.17 -11.10 -13.36
N GLU A 127 3.42 -10.39 -14.48
CA GLU A 127 3.94 -10.99 -15.72
C GLU A 127 5.19 -11.86 -15.51
N LYS A 128 6.12 -11.41 -14.65
CA LYS A 128 7.36 -12.12 -14.34
C LYS A 128 7.16 -13.39 -13.49
N ASN A 129 5.97 -13.58 -12.91
CA ASN A 129 5.65 -14.68 -12.02
C ASN A 129 4.63 -15.64 -12.63
N LYS A 130 4.07 -15.33 -13.79
CA LYS A 130 3.13 -16.19 -14.52
C LYS A 130 3.76 -17.55 -14.81
N GLY A 131 3.05 -18.61 -14.44
CA GLY A 131 3.56 -19.99 -14.56
C GLY A 131 4.49 -20.44 -13.42
N GLY A 132 4.72 -19.56 -12.44
CA GLY A 132 5.40 -19.91 -11.20
C GLY A 132 4.51 -20.62 -10.19
N SER A 133 4.99 -20.70 -8.96
CA SER A 133 4.25 -21.26 -7.82
C SER A 133 4.27 -20.31 -6.64
N CYS A 134 3.23 -20.33 -5.81
CA CYS A 134 3.19 -19.62 -4.54
C CYS A 134 2.32 -20.38 -3.55
N HIS A 135 2.74 -20.40 -2.29
CA HIS A 135 1.96 -21.01 -1.20
C HIS A 135 2.23 -20.28 0.13
N LYS A 136 1.26 -20.34 1.03
CA LYS A 136 1.36 -19.86 2.40
C LYS A 136 2.12 -20.90 3.22
N VAL A 137 3.18 -20.48 3.90
CA VAL A 137 3.98 -21.35 4.78
C VAL A 137 3.38 -21.38 6.19
N GLY A 138 3.00 -20.22 6.73
CA GLY A 138 2.45 -20.11 8.09
C GLY A 138 2.74 -18.79 8.77
N GLY A 139 2.58 -18.76 10.09
CA GLY A 139 2.92 -17.61 10.93
C GLY A 139 4.42 -17.49 11.14
N ASP A 140 4.92 -16.26 11.20
CA ASP A 140 6.31 -15.91 11.51
C ASP A 140 6.37 -14.57 12.24
N THR A 141 7.55 -14.14 12.65
CA THR A 141 7.77 -12.86 13.32
C THR A 141 8.88 -12.08 12.63
N VAL A 142 8.60 -10.84 12.24
CA VAL A 142 9.57 -9.92 11.65
C VAL A 142 9.63 -8.63 12.48
N ASN A 143 10.79 -8.31 13.02
CA ASN A 143 11.02 -7.11 13.85
C ASN A 143 9.96 -6.95 14.98
N GLY A 144 9.59 -8.07 15.65
CA GLY A 144 8.61 -8.11 16.73
C GLY A 144 7.13 -8.05 16.29
N ARG A 145 6.85 -8.06 14.99
CA ARG A 145 5.50 -8.06 14.44
C ARG A 145 5.12 -9.47 13.95
N SER A 146 3.90 -9.89 14.29
CA SER A 146 3.34 -11.12 13.74
C SER A 146 3.10 -10.99 12.25
N THR A 147 3.55 -11.97 11.48
CA THR A 147 3.46 -11.97 10.01
C THR A 147 2.98 -13.31 9.49
N LEU A 148 2.50 -13.32 8.26
CA LEU A 148 2.26 -14.52 7.48
C LEU A 148 3.35 -14.65 6.42
N LYS A 149 4.07 -15.77 6.44
CA LYS A 149 5.11 -16.08 5.46
C LYS A 149 4.51 -16.79 4.25
N TYR A 150 4.96 -16.37 3.08
CA TYR A 150 4.67 -16.99 1.78
C TYR A 150 5.97 -17.31 1.08
N GLU A 151 5.99 -18.41 0.34
CA GLU A 151 7.10 -18.80 -0.51
C GLU A 151 6.58 -19.08 -1.92
N GLY A 152 7.42 -18.77 -2.90
CA GLY A 152 7.07 -18.96 -4.31
C GLY A 152 8.29 -19.12 -5.19
N THR A 153 8.02 -19.46 -6.44
CA THR A 153 9.01 -19.56 -7.49
C THR A 153 8.50 -18.82 -8.71
N GLY A 154 9.23 -17.84 -9.19
CA GLY A 154 8.89 -17.11 -10.41
C GLY A 154 8.95 -17.98 -11.65
N ALA A 155 8.45 -17.51 -12.78
CA ALA A 155 8.44 -18.24 -14.06
C ALA A 155 9.83 -18.70 -14.54
N ASN A 156 10.87 -17.96 -14.13
CA ASN A 156 12.28 -18.28 -14.45
C ASN A 156 12.96 -19.23 -13.43
N GLY A 157 12.20 -19.78 -12.47
CA GLY A 157 12.72 -20.67 -11.43
C GLY A 157 13.35 -19.96 -10.23
N ASP A 158 13.35 -18.63 -10.17
CA ASP A 158 13.91 -17.89 -9.04
C ASP A 158 12.99 -18.00 -7.82
N ALA A 159 13.55 -18.49 -6.71
CA ALA A 159 12.85 -18.57 -5.43
C ALA A 159 12.66 -17.19 -4.83
N VAL A 160 11.51 -17.00 -4.17
CA VAL A 160 11.15 -15.78 -3.44
C VAL A 160 10.42 -16.15 -2.16
N ALA A 161 10.65 -15.37 -1.11
CA ALA A 161 9.86 -15.41 0.11
C ALA A 161 9.41 -14.01 0.48
N PHE A 162 8.21 -13.86 1.05
CA PHE A 162 7.71 -12.59 1.55
C PHE A 162 6.84 -12.77 2.80
N TRP A 163 6.89 -11.77 3.66
CA TRP A 163 6.20 -11.74 4.94
C TRP A 163 5.22 -10.57 4.96
N ILE A 164 3.96 -10.87 5.13
CA ILE A 164 2.90 -9.88 5.20
C ILE A 164 2.44 -9.72 6.65
N ASP A 165 2.42 -8.49 7.12
CA ASP A 165 1.80 -8.13 8.39
C ASP A 165 0.27 -8.05 8.21
N PRO A 166 -0.52 -8.91 8.86
CA PRO A 166 -1.97 -8.93 8.66
C PRO A 166 -2.68 -7.68 9.20
N LYS A 167 -2.08 -6.97 10.16
CA LYS A 167 -2.63 -5.71 10.68
C LYS A 167 -2.42 -4.56 9.69
N LEU A 168 -1.22 -4.46 9.13
CA LEU A 168 -0.90 -3.43 8.11
C LEU A 168 -1.47 -3.79 6.75
N ARG A 169 -1.73 -5.08 6.50
CA ARG A 169 -2.07 -5.64 5.18
C ARG A 169 -1.00 -5.26 4.14
N PHE A 170 0.26 -5.38 4.55
CA PHE A 170 1.40 -4.90 3.77
C PHE A 170 2.61 -5.83 3.97
N PRO A 171 3.40 -6.09 2.92
CA PRO A 171 4.63 -6.87 3.04
C PRO A 171 5.68 -6.08 3.83
N VAL A 172 6.16 -6.67 4.91
CA VAL A 172 7.16 -6.05 5.81
C VAL A 172 8.56 -6.64 5.64
N LYS A 173 8.69 -7.76 4.92
CA LYS A 173 9.96 -8.36 4.54
C LYS A 173 9.81 -9.15 3.25
N TRP A 174 10.86 -9.14 2.43
CA TRP A 174 10.94 -9.96 1.22
C TRP A 174 12.38 -10.41 0.97
N GLU A 175 12.51 -11.57 0.35
CA GLU A 175 13.78 -12.17 -0.03
C GLU A 175 13.65 -12.78 -1.42
N GLY A 176 14.68 -12.66 -2.24
CA GLY A 176 14.77 -13.25 -3.57
C GLY A 176 16.20 -13.23 -4.08
N LYS A 177 16.45 -13.90 -5.19
CA LYS A 177 17.77 -14.04 -5.80
C LYS A 177 18.48 -12.70 -6.08
N ASN A 178 17.71 -11.69 -6.47
CA ASN A 178 18.24 -10.40 -6.93
C ASN A 178 18.14 -9.28 -5.89
N GLY A 179 17.81 -9.60 -4.67
CA GLY A 179 17.68 -8.64 -3.60
C GLY A 179 16.67 -9.06 -2.53
N GLY A 180 16.74 -8.40 -1.40
CA GLY A 180 15.81 -8.55 -0.31
C GLY A 180 15.76 -7.27 0.49
N GLY A 181 14.72 -7.14 1.28
CA GLY A 181 14.56 -5.98 2.14
C GLY A 181 13.55 -6.22 3.25
N GLU A 182 13.52 -5.29 4.17
CA GLU A 182 12.56 -5.29 5.26
C GLU A 182 12.18 -3.88 5.68
N LEU A 183 11.03 -3.76 6.29
CA LEU A 183 10.59 -2.53 6.94
C LEU A 183 10.99 -2.55 8.42
N ARG A 184 11.59 -1.45 8.86
CA ARG A 184 11.95 -1.20 10.25
C ARG A 184 11.29 0.07 10.75
N ASN A 185 11.26 0.26 12.06
CA ASN A 185 10.74 1.47 12.70
C ASN A 185 9.34 1.86 12.22
N ILE A 186 8.47 0.85 12.06
CA ILE A 186 7.10 1.04 11.58
C ILE A 186 6.32 1.85 12.62
N GLN A 187 5.77 2.99 12.21
CA GLN A 187 4.92 3.86 13.02
C GLN A 187 3.53 3.92 12.38
N GLU A 188 2.57 3.29 13.05
CA GLU A 188 1.18 3.30 12.61
C GLU A 188 0.52 4.63 12.95
N GLY A 189 -0.32 5.15 12.07
CA GLY A 189 -1.06 6.39 12.24
C GLY A 189 -1.21 7.17 10.94
N THR A 190 -2.11 8.14 10.96
CA THR A 190 -2.43 8.99 9.82
C THR A 190 -1.21 9.75 9.33
N GLN A 191 -1.01 9.73 8.02
CA GLN A 191 0.08 10.42 7.37
C GLN A 191 -0.38 11.80 6.86
N PRO A 192 0.46 12.86 7.01
CA PRO A 192 0.13 14.19 6.49
C PRO A 192 -0.15 14.17 4.99
N ALA A 193 -1.26 14.77 4.57
CA ALA A 193 -1.65 14.80 3.15
C ALA A 193 -0.58 15.46 2.25
N SER A 194 0.14 16.46 2.77
CA SER A 194 1.22 17.17 2.07
C SER A 194 2.37 16.27 1.62
N LEU A 195 2.55 15.10 2.24
CA LEU A 195 3.54 14.12 1.80
C LEU A 195 3.22 13.55 0.40
N PHE A 196 1.96 13.58 0.00
CA PHE A 196 1.48 12.99 -1.24
C PHE A 196 1.12 14.04 -2.29
N GLU A 197 1.65 15.25 -2.14
CA GLU A 197 1.46 16.37 -3.05
C GLU A 197 2.78 16.76 -3.71
N ILE A 198 2.70 17.41 -4.87
CA ILE A 198 3.86 18.00 -5.53
C ILE A 198 4.23 19.25 -4.74
N PRO A 199 5.48 19.39 -4.28
CA PRO A 199 5.89 20.58 -3.52
C PRO A 199 5.78 21.85 -4.35
N ALA A 200 5.47 22.96 -3.69
CA ALA A 200 5.43 24.27 -4.34
C ALA A 200 6.76 24.59 -5.03
N GLY A 201 6.70 25.21 -6.20
CA GLY A 201 7.89 25.58 -6.97
C GLY A 201 8.46 24.47 -7.87
N TYR A 202 7.86 23.29 -7.87
CA TYR A 202 8.25 22.24 -8.84
C TYR A 202 7.60 22.47 -10.19
N THR A 203 8.37 22.28 -11.25
CA THR A 203 7.90 22.35 -12.65
C THR A 203 7.78 20.98 -13.26
N LYS A 204 6.78 20.79 -14.12
CA LYS A 204 6.60 19.51 -14.81
C LYS A 204 7.68 19.30 -15.85
N PHE A 205 8.34 18.15 -15.79
CA PHE A 205 9.27 17.71 -16.83
C PHE A 205 8.50 17.01 -17.94
N ASP A 206 8.56 17.55 -19.16
CA ASP A 206 7.93 16.97 -20.35
C ASP A 206 8.96 16.25 -21.21
N MET A 207 8.91 14.92 -21.23
CA MET A 207 9.77 14.10 -22.07
C MET A 207 9.49 14.28 -23.58
N GLY A 208 8.26 14.70 -23.94
CA GLY A 208 7.89 14.97 -25.34
C GLY A 208 8.63 16.15 -25.93
N ALA A 209 8.88 17.17 -25.13
CA ALA A 209 9.62 18.38 -25.58
C ALA A 209 11.10 18.09 -25.90
N MET A 210 11.70 17.05 -25.32
CA MET A 210 13.09 16.67 -25.64
C MET A 210 13.24 15.98 -26.99
N LYS A 211 12.21 15.29 -27.50
CA LYS A 211 12.25 14.61 -28.81
C LYS A 211 12.16 15.59 -30.00
N GLN A 212 11.81 16.84 -29.75
CA GLN A 212 11.62 17.86 -30.80
C GLN A 212 12.79 18.82 -30.94
N ARG A 213 13.92 18.65 -30.23
CA ARG A 213 15.12 19.45 -30.49
C ARG A 213 15.79 18.92 -31.74
N PRO A 214 15.86 19.71 -32.85
CA PRO A 214 16.65 19.35 -34.01
C PRO A 214 18.13 19.24 -33.61
N GLN A 215 18.80 18.23 -34.12
CA GLN A 215 20.27 18.08 -34.03
C GLN A 215 20.94 19.10 -34.94
#